data_a2b192051a13a3609303baf299290229
#
_entry.id   a2b192051a13a3609303baf299290229
#
_cell.length_a   1.000
_cell.length_b   1.000
_cell.length_c   1.000
_cell.angle_alpha   90.00
_cell.angle_beta   90.00
_cell.angle_gamma   90.00
#
_symmetry.space_group_name_H-M   'P 1'
#
loop_
_entity.id
_entity.type
_entity.pdbx_description
1 polymer ?
#
loop_
_entity_poly.entity_id
_entity_poly.type
_entity_poly.pdbx_seq_one_letter_code
_entity_poly.pdbx_strand_id
1 'polypeptide(L)'
;MDNSVRIDHFAVTVKDVPPEEVLEEILLIPQDKFALNVWGINKYQCHYACSDIKVYFNQVLDKMGVYLELKGRGCRQYEEFMVGNANNWVALVTRLYRYRVNFTRIDIANDIYDNALLVQTLYAYCKRGLCITRAQHIDYHERSVLETGERVGETVTIGARGSQQWCVYIKLMEQRGKGKVVDNTNSWVRAELRCWQGKANIIAQQMVLKRPLTAIYFEAINGHYRFVRPNDRDTNKRRRPPVKWWQDYLQTETKTRLSIERTKPTLRQSEQWTEKQVSKTLAKLYVAKYEATTLEGADKFLQDLLKLGLSKFTSSDEKEIDQYVREHQSANTWGIQKDDLP
;
A
#
# COMPACT_ATOMS: atom_id res chain seq x y z
N MET A 1 -1.98 -16.86 -6.29
CA MET A 1 -1.56 -15.68 -5.47
C MET A 1 -1.56 -16.10 -4.01
N ASP A 2 -0.55 -15.68 -3.24
CA ASP A 2 -0.46 -15.97 -1.82
C ASP A 2 -1.14 -14.88 -1.01
N ASN A 3 -1.72 -15.23 0.13
CA ASN A 3 -2.29 -14.26 1.09
C ASN A 3 -1.22 -13.26 1.54
N SER A 4 -1.59 -11.99 1.72
CA SER A 4 -0.63 -10.94 2.07
C SER A 4 -1.24 -9.89 3.00
N VAL A 5 -0.40 -9.36 3.90
CA VAL A 5 -0.78 -8.25 4.79
C VAL A 5 0.06 -7.03 4.48
N ARG A 6 -0.59 -5.86 4.33
CA ARG A 6 0.06 -4.60 3.94
C ARG A 6 -0.61 -3.39 4.57
N ILE A 7 0.09 -2.26 4.60
CA ILE A 7 -0.52 -0.97 4.93
C ILE A 7 -1.35 -0.49 3.72
N ASP A 8 -2.60 -0.13 3.95
CA ASP A 8 -3.51 0.37 2.90
C ASP A 8 -3.95 1.84 3.12
N HIS A 9 -3.78 2.34 4.32
CA HIS A 9 -3.94 3.76 4.64
C HIS A 9 -2.96 4.12 5.75
N PHE A 10 -2.29 5.24 5.59
CA PHE A 10 -1.38 5.78 6.60
C PHE A 10 -1.57 7.28 6.69
N ALA A 11 -1.93 7.77 7.86
CA ALA A 11 -2.11 9.19 8.07
C ALA A 11 -1.59 9.61 9.44
N VAL A 12 -0.80 10.66 9.46
CA VAL A 12 -0.13 11.20 10.66
C VAL A 12 -0.08 12.71 10.61
N THR A 13 -0.23 13.34 11.76
CA THR A 13 0.05 14.77 11.94
C THR A 13 1.38 14.93 12.65
N VAL A 14 2.28 15.70 12.05
CA VAL A 14 3.59 16.07 12.60
C VAL A 14 3.49 17.51 13.10
N LYS A 15 3.89 17.74 14.35
CA LYS A 15 3.80 19.05 14.98
C LYS A 15 5.13 19.77 14.95
N ASP A 16 5.04 21.09 14.95
CA ASP A 16 6.17 21.98 15.17
C ASP A 16 7.30 21.86 14.11
N VAL A 17 6.95 21.49 12.88
CA VAL A 17 7.87 21.36 11.74
C VAL A 17 7.31 22.05 10.50
N PRO A 18 8.16 22.58 9.60
CA PRO A 18 7.73 23.05 8.29
C PRO A 18 7.39 21.85 7.38
N PRO A 19 6.52 22.06 6.38
CA PRO A 19 6.11 20.97 5.49
C PRO A 19 7.28 20.38 4.67
N GLU A 20 8.28 21.17 4.31
CA GLU A 20 9.47 20.76 3.56
C GLU A 20 10.28 19.70 4.33
N GLU A 21 10.38 19.83 5.65
CA GLU A 21 11.04 18.85 6.51
C GLU A 21 10.32 17.49 6.50
N VAL A 22 8.97 17.52 6.40
CA VAL A 22 8.20 16.28 6.25
C VAL A 22 8.50 15.59 4.91
N LEU A 23 8.73 16.35 3.84
CA LEU A 23 9.08 15.80 2.53
C LEU A 23 10.50 15.20 2.55
N GLU A 24 11.48 15.95 2.97
CA GLU A 24 12.89 15.64 2.79
C GLU A 24 13.47 14.75 3.90
N GLU A 25 13.12 14.99 5.15
CA GLU A 25 13.68 14.28 6.31
C GLU A 25 12.82 13.09 6.76
N ILE A 26 11.50 13.18 6.59
CA ILE A 26 10.59 12.12 7.02
C ILE A 26 10.28 11.17 5.87
N LEU A 27 9.77 11.70 4.74
CA LEU A 27 9.46 10.87 3.57
C LEU A 27 10.71 10.48 2.77
N LEU A 28 11.79 11.25 2.88
CA LEU A 28 13.02 11.15 2.09
C LEU A 28 12.73 11.27 0.58
N ILE A 29 11.80 12.16 0.22
CA ILE A 29 11.45 12.47 -1.16
C ILE A 29 11.78 13.94 -1.38
N PRO A 30 12.64 14.29 -2.36
CA PRO A 30 13.02 15.67 -2.64
C PRO A 30 11.80 16.55 -2.94
N GLN A 31 11.82 17.80 -2.47
CA GLN A 31 10.73 18.76 -2.62
C GLN A 31 10.38 19.02 -4.10
N ASP A 32 11.35 18.99 -5.00
CA ASP A 32 11.18 19.17 -6.45
C ASP A 32 10.25 18.12 -7.10
N LYS A 33 9.92 17.06 -6.40
CA LYS A 33 8.96 16.02 -6.83
C LYS A 33 7.52 16.33 -6.49
N PHE A 34 7.30 17.37 -5.71
CA PHE A 34 5.98 17.75 -5.27
C PHE A 34 5.49 19.01 -5.98
N ALA A 35 4.24 18.99 -6.41
CA ALA A 35 3.53 20.18 -6.85
C ALA A 35 2.85 20.83 -5.65
N LEU A 36 3.01 22.16 -5.49
CA LEU A 36 2.28 22.94 -4.50
C LEU A 36 0.85 23.21 -5.01
N ASN A 37 -0.12 22.93 -4.17
CA ASN A 37 -1.54 23.25 -4.41
C ASN A 37 -2.06 24.16 -3.32
N VAL A 38 -2.73 25.25 -3.70
CA VAL A 38 -3.28 26.28 -2.82
C VAL A 38 -4.72 25.98 -2.37
N TRP A 39 -5.03 24.70 -2.20
CA TRP A 39 -6.28 24.21 -1.61
C TRP A 39 -5.99 22.98 -0.75
N GLY A 40 -6.80 22.76 0.26
CA GLY A 40 -6.59 21.69 1.23
C GLY A 40 -7.90 21.04 1.70
N ILE A 41 -7.77 20.14 2.66
CA ILE A 41 -8.87 19.44 3.32
C ILE A 41 -8.81 19.67 4.83
N ASN A 42 -9.89 19.39 5.54
CA ASN A 42 -9.90 19.39 7.02
C ASN A 42 -9.34 20.68 7.64
N LYS A 43 -9.63 21.85 7.03
CA LYS A 43 -9.15 23.19 7.42
C LYS A 43 -7.67 23.47 7.09
N TYR A 44 -6.96 22.60 6.41
CA TYR A 44 -5.66 22.93 5.81
C TYR A 44 -5.85 23.78 4.56
N GLN A 45 -4.96 24.76 4.37
CA GLN A 45 -5.04 25.72 3.26
C GLN A 45 -4.37 25.23 2.00
N CYS A 46 -3.26 24.52 2.14
CA CYS A 46 -2.40 24.08 1.06
C CYS A 46 -2.03 22.60 1.19
N HIS A 47 -1.49 22.03 0.12
CA HIS A 47 -0.80 20.77 0.19
C HIS A 47 0.27 20.63 -0.88
N TYR A 48 1.32 19.91 -0.55
CA TYR A 48 2.25 19.33 -1.50
C TYR A 48 1.71 17.99 -1.99
N ALA A 49 1.73 17.76 -3.31
CA ALA A 49 1.29 16.51 -3.91
C ALA A 49 2.37 15.94 -4.83
N CYS A 50 2.77 14.70 -4.55
CA CYS A 50 3.50 13.86 -5.47
C CYS A 50 2.59 12.70 -5.87
N SER A 51 1.81 12.89 -6.94
CA SER A 51 0.73 12.00 -7.35
C SER A 51 -0.26 11.68 -6.20
N ASP A 52 -0.23 10.47 -5.63
CA ASP A 52 -1.15 10.05 -4.55
C ASP A 52 -0.58 10.28 -3.12
N ILE A 53 0.67 10.74 -3.01
CA ILE A 53 1.27 11.16 -1.72
C ILE A 53 0.92 12.62 -1.47
N LYS A 54 0.28 12.93 -0.33
CA LYS A 54 -0.19 14.28 -0.02
C LYS A 54 0.25 14.72 1.37
N VAL A 55 0.79 15.94 1.44
CA VAL A 55 1.25 16.59 2.67
C VAL A 55 0.52 17.94 2.80
N TYR A 56 -0.43 18.00 3.72
CA TYR A 56 -1.28 19.17 3.93
C TYR A 56 -0.72 20.05 5.03
N PHE A 57 -0.78 21.36 4.83
CA PHE A 57 -0.26 22.33 5.78
C PHE A 57 -0.97 23.69 5.66
N ASN A 58 -0.73 24.57 6.61
CA ASN A 58 -1.13 25.98 6.56
C ASN A 58 0.08 26.85 6.23
N GLN A 59 -0.15 27.97 5.56
CA GLN A 59 0.92 28.90 5.13
C GLN A 59 1.72 29.45 6.30
N VAL A 60 1.08 29.57 7.46
CA VAL A 60 1.73 29.96 8.70
C VAL A 60 1.78 28.70 9.59
N LEU A 61 2.95 28.44 10.18
CA LEU A 61 3.12 27.35 11.13
C LEU A 61 2.14 27.55 12.30
N ASP A 62 1.23 26.63 12.46
CA ASP A 62 0.15 26.71 13.44
C ASP A 62 0.09 25.45 14.34
N LYS A 63 -0.83 25.48 15.31
CA LYS A 63 -1.06 24.36 16.22
C LYS A 63 -1.61 23.09 15.52
N MET A 64 -2.07 23.20 14.27
CA MET A 64 -2.56 22.05 13.51
C MET A 64 -1.40 21.14 13.10
N GLY A 65 -0.23 21.72 12.79
CA GLY A 65 0.93 20.98 12.27
C GLY A 65 0.74 20.54 10.82
N VAL A 66 1.60 19.66 10.36
CA VAL A 66 1.61 19.14 8.99
C VAL A 66 0.96 17.74 8.95
N TYR A 67 0.01 17.55 8.05
CA TYR A 67 -0.75 16.32 7.93
C TYR A 67 -0.32 15.54 6.68
N LEU A 68 0.35 14.42 6.88
CA LEU A 68 0.71 13.46 5.84
C LEU A 68 -0.41 12.43 5.68
N GLU A 69 -0.85 12.21 4.44
CA GLU A 69 -1.85 11.20 4.11
C GLU A 69 -1.43 10.37 2.88
N LEU A 70 -1.37 9.06 3.07
CA LEU A 70 -1.11 8.06 2.04
C LEU A 70 -2.32 7.11 1.99
N LYS A 71 -3.08 7.13 0.90
CA LYS A 71 -4.23 6.25 0.69
C LYS A 71 -3.88 5.21 -0.36
N GLY A 72 -4.25 3.96 -0.18
CA GLY A 72 -4.16 2.90 -1.18
C GLY A 72 -3.01 3.02 -2.18
N ARG A 73 -3.21 3.79 -3.25
CA ARG A 73 -2.17 4.06 -4.25
C ARG A 73 -0.98 4.84 -3.67
N GLY A 74 -1.24 5.83 -2.82
CA GLY A 74 -0.17 6.59 -2.16
C GLY A 74 0.71 5.68 -1.28
N CYS A 75 0.15 4.67 -0.62
CA CYS A 75 0.93 3.67 0.09
C CYS A 75 1.82 2.86 -0.87
N ARG A 76 1.27 2.42 -2.02
CA ARG A 76 2.05 1.68 -3.03
C ARG A 76 3.14 2.55 -3.63
N GLN A 77 2.82 3.78 -3.98
CA GLN A 77 3.78 4.76 -4.51
C GLN A 77 4.90 5.04 -3.50
N TYR A 78 4.59 5.20 -2.22
CA TYR A 78 5.60 5.37 -1.19
C TYR A 78 6.52 4.14 -1.09
N GLU A 79 5.96 2.94 -1.14
CA GLU A 79 6.74 1.70 -1.15
C GLU A 79 7.69 1.62 -2.37
N GLU A 80 7.28 2.12 -3.53
CA GLU A 80 8.13 2.21 -4.73
C GLU A 80 9.30 3.18 -4.53
N PHE A 81 9.08 4.34 -3.92
CA PHE A 81 10.17 5.28 -3.58
C PHE A 81 11.19 4.69 -2.62
N MET A 82 10.80 3.73 -1.81
CA MET A 82 11.61 3.10 -0.78
C MET A 82 12.19 1.74 -1.23
N VAL A 83 12.13 1.41 -2.52
CA VAL A 83 12.72 0.17 -3.09
C VAL A 83 14.20 0.07 -2.70
N GLY A 84 14.56 -1.05 -2.07
CA GLY A 84 15.91 -1.30 -1.53
C GLY A 84 16.01 -1.17 -0.01
N ASN A 85 15.03 -0.58 0.68
CA ASN A 85 14.95 -0.56 2.14
C ASN A 85 14.02 -1.69 2.62
N ALA A 86 14.58 -2.72 3.26
CA ALA A 86 13.84 -3.91 3.72
C ALA A 86 12.69 -3.60 4.70
N ASN A 87 12.67 -2.40 5.29
CA ASN A 87 11.70 -1.97 6.30
C ASN A 87 11.23 -0.53 6.05
N ASN A 88 10.73 -0.23 4.89
CA ASN A 88 10.28 1.10 4.53
C ASN A 88 9.27 1.70 5.52
N TRP A 89 8.24 0.97 5.90
CA TRP A 89 7.22 1.42 6.86
C TRP A 89 7.76 1.56 8.28
N VAL A 90 8.55 0.59 8.75
CA VAL A 90 9.20 0.66 10.08
C VAL A 90 10.18 1.84 10.14
N ALA A 91 10.96 2.04 9.07
CA ALA A 91 11.87 3.17 8.97
C ALA A 91 11.14 4.52 8.98
N LEU A 92 10.02 4.64 8.23
CA LEU A 92 9.17 5.84 8.25
C LEU A 92 8.64 6.13 9.66
N VAL A 93 8.03 5.13 10.29
CA VAL A 93 7.46 5.32 11.64
C VAL A 93 8.55 5.65 12.65
N THR A 94 9.74 5.05 12.52
CA THR A 94 10.90 5.36 13.39
C THR A 94 11.38 6.80 13.20
N ARG A 95 11.43 7.32 11.96
CA ARG A 95 11.76 8.73 11.72
C ARG A 95 10.70 9.66 12.32
N LEU A 96 9.42 9.33 12.12
CA LEU A 96 8.31 10.09 12.66
C LEU A 96 8.37 10.21 14.19
N TYR A 97 8.80 9.19 14.91
CA TYR A 97 8.93 9.24 16.37
C TYR A 97 10.07 10.13 16.90
N ARG A 98 10.89 10.71 16.02
CA ARG A 98 11.82 11.78 16.38
C ARG A 98 11.12 13.12 16.57
N TYR A 99 9.88 13.22 16.15
CA TYR A 99 9.03 14.41 16.17
C TYR A 99 7.84 14.22 17.08
N ARG A 100 7.18 15.30 17.39
CA ARG A 100 5.88 15.27 18.08
C ARG A 100 4.80 14.88 17.08
N VAL A 101 4.36 13.65 17.12
CA VAL A 101 3.41 13.08 16.14
C VAL A 101 2.13 12.57 16.76
N ASN A 102 1.07 12.55 15.95
CA ASN A 102 -0.18 11.86 16.24
C ASN A 102 -0.60 11.07 15.00
N PHE A 103 -0.61 9.75 15.10
CA PHE A 103 -1.12 8.90 14.03
C PHE A 103 -2.64 8.96 14.02
N THR A 104 -3.20 9.61 13.01
CA THR A 104 -4.64 9.84 12.90
C THR A 104 -5.37 8.65 12.35
N ARG A 105 -4.73 7.87 11.46
CA ARG A 105 -5.28 6.64 10.89
C ARG A 105 -4.19 5.72 10.35
N ILE A 106 -4.30 4.42 10.65
CA ILE A 106 -3.54 3.35 10.00
C ILE A 106 -4.52 2.22 9.68
N ASP A 107 -4.57 1.83 8.40
CA ASP A 107 -5.32 0.68 7.95
C ASP A 107 -4.36 -0.43 7.51
N ILE A 108 -4.60 -1.61 8.02
CA ILE A 108 -3.86 -2.82 7.63
C ILE A 108 -4.82 -3.71 6.85
N ALA A 109 -4.50 -3.98 5.60
CA ALA A 109 -5.26 -4.86 4.72
C ALA A 109 -4.64 -6.25 4.67
N ASN A 110 -5.49 -7.27 4.82
CA ASN A 110 -5.17 -8.66 4.54
C ASN A 110 -5.88 -9.07 3.25
N ASP A 111 -5.11 -9.39 2.21
CA ASP A 111 -5.59 -9.93 0.95
C ASP A 111 -5.62 -11.47 1.03
N ILE A 112 -6.78 -12.07 0.77
CA ILE A 112 -7.09 -13.47 0.99
C ILE A 112 -7.54 -14.08 -0.35
N TYR A 113 -6.79 -15.07 -0.83
CA TYR A 113 -7.03 -15.73 -2.12
C TYR A 113 -7.46 -17.19 -1.97
N ASP A 114 -7.30 -17.78 -0.81
CA ASP A 114 -7.54 -19.20 -0.50
C ASP A 114 -8.92 -19.49 0.12
N ASN A 115 -9.83 -18.52 0.08
CA ASN A 115 -11.17 -18.61 0.69
C ASN A 115 -11.18 -18.85 2.22
N ALA A 116 -10.08 -18.59 2.93
CA ALA A 116 -10.03 -18.74 4.38
C ALA A 116 -11.03 -17.83 5.12
N LEU A 117 -11.47 -16.74 4.48
CA LEU A 117 -12.53 -15.85 4.97
C LEU A 117 -13.49 -15.52 3.83
N LEU A 118 -14.79 -15.75 4.06
CA LEU A 118 -15.86 -15.42 3.11
C LEU A 118 -16.77 -14.33 3.69
N VAL A 119 -17.08 -13.30 2.89
CA VAL A 119 -17.91 -12.16 3.28
C VAL A 119 -19.30 -12.62 3.75
N GLN A 120 -19.93 -13.53 3.00
CA GLN A 120 -21.26 -14.05 3.30
C GLN A 120 -21.28 -14.86 4.60
N THR A 121 -20.26 -15.70 4.84
CA THR A 121 -20.12 -16.45 6.09
C THR A 121 -20.00 -15.50 7.28
N LEU A 122 -19.12 -14.48 7.15
CA LEU A 122 -18.94 -13.45 8.16
C LEU A 122 -20.25 -12.75 8.50
N TYR A 123 -20.97 -12.28 7.45
CA TYR A 123 -22.26 -11.61 7.63
C TYR A 123 -23.30 -12.51 8.30
N ALA A 124 -23.43 -13.76 7.85
CA ALA A 124 -24.39 -14.71 8.41
C ALA A 124 -24.16 -14.96 9.92
N TYR A 125 -22.90 -15.08 10.34
CA TYR A 125 -22.57 -15.24 11.76
C TYR A 125 -22.85 -13.97 12.57
N CYS A 126 -22.53 -12.80 12.03
CA CYS A 126 -22.84 -11.53 12.68
C CYS A 126 -24.35 -11.33 12.84
N LYS A 127 -25.14 -11.56 11.78
CA LYS A 127 -26.60 -11.42 11.80
C LYS A 127 -27.29 -12.34 12.83
N ARG A 128 -26.71 -13.53 13.06
CA ARG A 128 -27.17 -14.48 14.09
C ARG A 128 -26.68 -14.14 15.51
N GLY A 129 -25.92 -13.04 15.67
CA GLY A 129 -25.33 -12.66 16.94
C GLY A 129 -24.29 -13.67 17.47
N LEU A 130 -23.57 -14.34 16.55
CA LEU A 130 -22.53 -15.32 16.87
C LEU A 130 -21.11 -14.72 16.77
N CYS A 131 -21.01 -13.42 16.66
CA CYS A 131 -19.77 -12.64 16.79
C CYS A 131 -19.70 -12.06 18.21
N ILE A 132 -18.70 -12.43 18.96
CA ILE A 132 -18.39 -11.83 20.27
C ILE A 132 -17.41 -10.68 20.03
N THR A 133 -17.87 -9.47 20.27
CA THR A 133 -17.08 -8.24 20.07
C THR A 133 -17.59 -7.14 20.99
N ARG A 134 -16.80 -6.06 21.13
CA ARG A 134 -17.23 -4.81 21.75
C ARG A 134 -17.90 -3.86 20.75
N ALA A 135 -17.81 -4.14 19.46
CA ALA A 135 -18.51 -3.38 18.44
C ALA A 135 -20.02 -3.55 18.58
N GLN A 136 -20.77 -2.46 18.42
CA GLN A 136 -22.21 -2.45 18.61
C GLN A 136 -22.98 -2.65 17.30
N HIS A 137 -22.36 -2.31 16.18
CA HIS A 137 -23.02 -2.28 14.88
C HIS A 137 -22.26 -3.09 13.84
N ILE A 138 -23.03 -3.61 12.89
CA ILE A 138 -22.57 -4.22 11.66
C ILE A 138 -23.33 -3.58 10.51
N ASP A 139 -22.61 -3.20 9.48
CA ASP A 139 -23.14 -2.73 8.22
C ASP A 139 -22.89 -3.76 7.12
N TYR A 140 -23.88 -4.02 6.30
CA TYR A 140 -23.74 -4.86 5.11
C TYR A 140 -24.19 -4.06 3.88
N HIS A 141 -23.34 -4.00 2.88
CA HIS A 141 -23.61 -3.34 1.62
C HIS A 141 -23.44 -4.31 0.47
N GLU A 142 -24.47 -4.42 -0.34
CA GLU A 142 -24.46 -5.09 -1.63
C GLU A 142 -24.62 -4.06 -2.74
N ARG A 143 -23.91 -4.24 -3.82
CA ARG A 143 -24.05 -3.45 -5.03
C ARG A 143 -24.36 -4.36 -6.19
N SER A 144 -25.43 -4.06 -6.91
CA SER A 144 -25.84 -4.78 -8.10
C SER A 144 -26.02 -3.82 -9.28
N VAL A 145 -25.87 -4.33 -10.48
CA VAL A 145 -26.20 -3.62 -11.73
C VAL A 145 -27.71 -3.56 -11.84
N LEU A 146 -28.29 -2.37 -12.01
CA LEU A 146 -29.74 -2.20 -12.01
C LEU A 146 -30.42 -2.94 -13.18
N GLU A 147 -29.79 -2.94 -14.36
CA GLU A 147 -30.31 -3.54 -15.57
C GLU A 147 -30.32 -5.08 -15.52
N THR A 148 -29.29 -5.68 -15.00
CA THR A 148 -29.09 -7.15 -15.03
C THR A 148 -29.35 -7.84 -13.69
N GLY A 149 -29.42 -7.09 -12.59
CA GLY A 149 -29.44 -7.64 -11.24
C GLY A 149 -28.13 -8.31 -10.82
N GLU A 150 -27.09 -8.28 -11.65
CA GLU A 150 -25.81 -8.89 -11.36
C GLU A 150 -25.14 -8.23 -10.14
N ARG A 151 -24.70 -9.03 -9.18
CA ARG A 151 -23.97 -8.55 -8.00
C ARG A 151 -22.53 -8.19 -8.39
N VAL A 152 -22.15 -6.94 -8.16
CA VAL A 152 -20.84 -6.37 -8.50
C VAL A 152 -20.06 -5.85 -7.28
N GLY A 153 -20.60 -6.04 -6.09
CA GLY A 153 -19.91 -5.68 -4.84
C GLY A 153 -20.60 -6.20 -3.60
N GLU A 154 -19.81 -6.60 -2.61
CA GLU A 154 -20.33 -7.07 -1.33
C GLU A 154 -19.32 -6.69 -0.23
N THR A 155 -19.80 -6.06 0.84
CA THR A 155 -18.98 -5.54 1.94
C THR A 155 -19.68 -5.73 3.28
N VAL A 156 -18.94 -6.23 4.25
CA VAL A 156 -19.34 -6.26 5.67
C VAL A 156 -18.39 -5.36 6.46
N THR A 157 -18.94 -4.48 7.28
CA THR A 157 -18.16 -3.62 8.18
C THR A 157 -18.61 -3.81 9.61
N ILE A 158 -17.69 -4.13 10.53
CA ILE A 158 -17.98 -4.32 11.95
C ILE A 158 -17.24 -3.24 12.74
N GLY A 159 -17.96 -2.48 13.56
CA GLY A 159 -17.42 -1.40 14.36
C GLY A 159 -17.72 0.00 13.83
N ALA A 160 -17.13 1.02 14.43
CA ALA A 160 -17.44 2.42 14.13
C ALA A 160 -16.20 3.21 13.71
N ARG A 161 -16.40 4.21 12.85
CA ARG A 161 -15.37 5.20 12.50
C ARG A 161 -14.90 5.93 13.75
N GLY A 162 -13.64 6.36 13.74
CA GLY A 162 -13.02 7.13 14.83
C GLY A 162 -12.35 6.27 15.91
N SER A 163 -12.56 4.95 15.91
CA SER A 163 -11.85 4.02 16.81
C SER A 163 -11.26 2.85 16.02
N GLN A 164 -12.06 1.80 15.81
CA GLN A 164 -11.64 0.60 15.07
C GLN A 164 -12.81 0.03 14.28
N GLN A 165 -12.55 -0.26 13.01
CA GLN A 165 -13.46 -1.00 12.13
C GLN A 165 -12.74 -2.18 11.48
N TRP A 166 -13.46 -3.26 11.28
CA TRP A 166 -13.04 -4.35 10.43
C TRP A 166 -13.97 -4.41 9.21
N CYS A 167 -13.42 -4.07 8.05
CA CYS A 167 -14.13 -3.98 6.78
C CYS A 167 -13.69 -5.12 5.87
N VAL A 168 -14.58 -6.03 5.55
CA VAL A 168 -14.31 -7.22 4.73
C VAL A 168 -15.16 -7.17 3.46
N TYR A 169 -14.53 -7.27 2.29
CA TYR A 169 -15.22 -7.16 1.02
C TYR A 169 -14.61 -8.01 -0.08
N ILE A 170 -15.40 -8.30 -1.13
CA ILE A 170 -14.95 -9.04 -2.29
C ILE A 170 -14.16 -8.09 -3.20
N LYS A 171 -12.82 -8.11 -3.04
CA LYS A 171 -11.89 -7.25 -3.78
C LYS A 171 -11.89 -7.57 -5.27
N LEU A 172 -12.09 -8.82 -5.64
CA LEU A 172 -12.19 -9.26 -7.03
C LEU A 172 -13.31 -8.52 -7.77
N MET A 173 -14.50 -8.41 -7.17
CA MET A 173 -15.63 -7.66 -7.75
C MET A 173 -15.30 -6.17 -7.87
N GLU A 174 -14.68 -5.58 -6.86
CA GLU A 174 -14.27 -4.16 -6.91
C GLU A 174 -13.29 -3.89 -8.08
N GLN A 175 -12.31 -4.78 -8.31
CA GLN A 175 -11.33 -4.61 -9.39
C GLN A 175 -11.98 -4.79 -10.76
N ARG A 176 -12.84 -5.79 -10.92
CA ARG A 176 -13.60 -6.00 -12.16
C ARG A 176 -14.53 -4.82 -12.47
N GLY A 177 -15.21 -4.29 -11.47
CA GLY A 177 -16.05 -3.09 -11.59
C GLY A 177 -15.29 -1.82 -11.97
N LYS A 178 -13.96 -1.80 -11.78
CA LYS A 178 -13.05 -0.73 -12.24
C LYS A 178 -12.45 -1.02 -13.63
N GLY A 179 -12.92 -2.04 -14.33
CA GLY A 179 -12.42 -2.44 -15.65
C GLY A 179 -11.03 -3.09 -15.62
N LYS A 180 -10.54 -3.51 -14.46
CA LYS A 180 -9.24 -4.17 -14.37
C LYS A 180 -9.38 -5.67 -14.63
N VAL A 181 -8.54 -6.16 -15.54
CA VAL A 181 -8.37 -7.61 -15.74
C VAL A 181 -7.60 -8.16 -14.56
N VAL A 182 -8.19 -9.10 -13.85
CA VAL A 182 -7.55 -9.82 -12.75
C VAL A 182 -7.39 -11.27 -13.18
N ASP A 183 -6.19 -11.57 -13.67
CA ASP A 183 -5.82 -12.91 -14.11
C ASP A 183 -5.36 -13.76 -12.93
N ASN A 184 -5.51 -15.08 -13.08
CA ASN A 184 -4.98 -16.11 -12.17
C ASN A 184 -5.58 -16.16 -10.75
N THR A 185 -6.78 -15.61 -10.52
CA THR A 185 -7.51 -15.89 -9.27
C THR A 185 -9.02 -15.92 -9.48
N ASN A 186 -9.66 -16.90 -8.85
CA ASN A 186 -11.12 -17.00 -8.78
C ASN A 186 -11.69 -16.44 -7.47
N SER A 187 -10.81 -16.09 -6.53
CA SER A 187 -11.19 -15.53 -5.24
C SER A 187 -10.19 -14.46 -4.83
N TRP A 188 -10.71 -13.33 -4.38
CA TRP A 188 -9.94 -12.29 -3.73
C TRP A 188 -10.86 -11.53 -2.77
N VAL A 189 -10.71 -11.84 -1.50
CA VAL A 189 -11.35 -11.11 -0.40
C VAL A 189 -10.30 -10.23 0.24
N ARG A 190 -10.67 -9.00 0.57
CA ARG A 190 -9.82 -8.11 1.37
C ARG A 190 -10.49 -7.82 2.70
N ALA A 191 -9.71 -7.98 3.77
CA ALA A 191 -10.12 -7.69 5.12
C ALA A 191 -9.25 -6.57 5.71
N GLU A 192 -9.81 -5.37 5.86
CA GLU A 192 -9.11 -4.17 6.33
C GLU A 192 -9.40 -3.92 7.81
N LEU A 193 -8.36 -3.94 8.62
CA LEU A 193 -8.39 -3.42 9.98
C LEU A 193 -8.10 -1.93 9.91
N ARG A 194 -9.12 -1.11 10.09
CA ARG A 194 -9.06 0.36 10.07
C ARG A 194 -8.98 0.88 11.50
N CYS A 195 -7.91 1.59 11.82
CA CYS A 195 -7.65 2.10 13.16
C CYS A 195 -7.44 3.61 13.15
N TRP A 196 -8.08 4.30 14.08
CA TRP A 196 -7.97 5.75 14.22
C TRP A 196 -7.39 6.13 15.58
N GLN A 197 -6.74 7.30 15.63
CA GLN A 197 -6.27 7.97 16.84
C GLN A 197 -5.49 7.03 17.78
N GLY A 198 -5.91 6.84 19.02
CA GLY A 198 -5.21 5.99 19.98
C GLY A 198 -4.93 4.57 19.47
N LYS A 199 -5.82 3.98 18.65
CA LYS A 199 -5.58 2.66 18.04
C LYS A 199 -4.49 2.71 16.97
N ALA A 200 -4.48 3.75 16.14
CA ALA A 200 -3.42 3.95 15.15
C ALA A 200 -2.06 4.18 15.84
N ASN A 201 -2.01 4.95 16.93
CA ASN A 201 -0.79 5.15 17.70
C ASN A 201 -0.26 3.84 18.31
N ILE A 202 -1.15 2.95 18.80
CA ILE A 202 -0.73 1.61 19.28
C ILE A 202 -0.12 0.80 18.13
N ILE A 203 -0.73 0.77 16.95
CA ILE A 203 -0.16 0.08 15.78
C ILE A 203 1.24 0.64 15.45
N ALA A 204 1.38 1.96 15.39
CA ALA A 204 2.66 2.60 15.12
C ALA A 204 3.74 2.20 16.16
N GLN A 205 3.41 2.15 17.44
CA GLN A 205 4.31 1.67 18.50
C GLN A 205 4.75 0.22 18.27
N GLN A 206 3.82 -0.67 17.91
CA GLN A 206 4.16 -2.07 17.59
C GLN A 206 5.08 -2.18 16.38
N MET A 207 4.90 -1.31 15.37
CA MET A 207 5.79 -1.26 14.19
C MET A 207 7.22 -0.83 14.57
N VAL A 208 7.38 0.17 15.43
CA VAL A 208 8.72 0.59 15.93
C VAL A 208 9.41 -0.53 16.70
N LEU A 209 8.64 -1.34 17.43
CA LEU A 209 9.15 -2.55 18.09
C LEU A 209 9.51 -3.68 17.10
N LYS A 210 9.47 -3.39 15.78
CA LYS A 210 9.78 -4.30 14.67
C LYS A 210 8.93 -5.58 14.67
N ARG A 211 7.72 -5.52 15.23
CA ARG A 211 6.78 -6.64 15.16
C ARG A 211 6.29 -6.82 13.71
N PRO A 212 6.19 -8.06 13.22
CA PRO A 212 5.64 -8.31 11.89
C PRO A 212 4.22 -7.74 11.76
N LEU A 213 3.93 -7.10 10.61
CA LEU A 213 2.61 -6.51 10.37
C LEU A 213 1.48 -7.55 10.40
N THR A 214 1.77 -8.79 9.98
CA THR A 214 0.88 -9.94 10.08
C THR A 214 0.50 -10.24 11.53
N ALA A 215 1.49 -10.31 12.43
CA ALA A 215 1.24 -10.54 13.84
C ALA A 215 0.41 -9.41 14.46
N ILE A 216 0.72 -8.14 14.15
CA ILE A 216 -0.05 -6.98 14.60
C ILE A 216 -1.51 -7.09 14.14
N TYR A 217 -1.73 -7.44 12.86
CA TYR A 217 -3.07 -7.58 12.29
C TYR A 217 -3.85 -8.70 12.98
N PHE A 218 -3.34 -9.93 13.00
CA PHE A 218 -4.07 -11.08 13.52
C PHE A 218 -4.31 -11.00 15.04
N GLU A 219 -3.37 -10.47 15.81
CA GLU A 219 -3.58 -10.22 17.23
C GLU A 219 -4.67 -9.19 17.49
N ALA A 220 -4.67 -8.08 16.73
CA ALA A 220 -5.71 -7.06 16.85
C ALA A 220 -7.09 -7.63 16.48
N ILE A 221 -7.17 -8.45 15.42
CA ILE A 221 -8.41 -9.10 15.00
C ILE A 221 -8.87 -10.12 16.04
N ASN A 222 -8.00 -11.01 16.49
CA ASN A 222 -8.34 -12.04 17.50
C ASN A 222 -8.70 -11.44 18.85
N GLY A 223 -8.04 -10.36 19.26
CA GLY A 223 -8.33 -9.66 20.50
C GLY A 223 -9.65 -8.88 20.49
N HIS A 224 -10.21 -8.60 19.31
CA HIS A 224 -11.41 -7.78 19.17
C HIS A 224 -12.64 -8.53 18.68
N TYR A 225 -12.48 -9.60 17.91
CA TYR A 225 -13.55 -10.39 17.31
C TYR A 225 -13.35 -11.87 17.61
N ARG A 226 -14.46 -12.57 17.92
CA ARG A 226 -14.47 -14.00 18.11
C ARG A 226 -15.78 -14.57 17.60
N PHE A 227 -15.71 -15.49 16.64
CA PHE A 227 -16.87 -16.18 16.08
C PHE A 227 -17.04 -17.54 16.75
N VAL A 228 -18.25 -17.79 17.27
CA VAL A 228 -18.53 -18.93 18.13
C VAL A 228 -19.55 -19.87 17.50
N ARG A 229 -19.49 -21.15 17.90
CA ARG A 229 -20.42 -22.17 17.43
C ARG A 229 -21.84 -21.85 17.90
N PRO A 230 -22.87 -22.06 17.05
CA PRO A 230 -24.24 -22.09 17.52
C PRO A 230 -24.38 -23.22 18.52
N ASN A 231 -24.93 -22.90 19.72
CA ASN A 231 -25.21 -23.88 20.74
C ASN A 231 -26.44 -23.42 21.48
N ASP A 232 -27.52 -24.14 21.35
CA ASP A 232 -28.81 -23.79 21.97
C ASP A 232 -28.88 -24.14 23.45
N ARG A 233 -27.93 -24.97 23.94
CA ARG A 233 -27.90 -25.41 25.37
C ARG A 233 -27.21 -24.41 26.31
N ASP A 234 -26.35 -23.53 25.79
CA ASP A 234 -25.63 -22.51 26.56
C ASP A 234 -26.04 -21.11 26.14
N THR A 235 -26.79 -20.43 26.99
CA THR A 235 -27.24 -19.04 26.75
C THR A 235 -26.07 -18.05 26.75
N ASN A 236 -24.99 -18.36 27.48
CA ASN A 236 -23.81 -17.49 27.54
C ASN A 236 -22.88 -17.72 26.32
N LYS A 237 -23.08 -16.93 25.28
CA LYS A 237 -22.27 -17.02 24.03
C LYS A 237 -20.76 -16.92 24.27
N ARG A 238 -20.31 -16.25 25.35
CA ARG A 238 -18.88 -16.08 25.63
C ARG A 238 -18.20 -17.40 26.03
N ARG A 239 -18.93 -18.39 26.50
CA ARG A 239 -18.40 -19.71 26.84
C ARG A 239 -18.33 -20.66 25.65
N ARG A 240 -19.03 -20.35 24.58
CA ARG A 240 -19.08 -21.22 23.39
C ARG A 240 -17.71 -21.31 22.72
N PRO A 241 -17.33 -22.49 22.23
CA PRO A 241 -16.07 -22.65 21.51
C PRO A 241 -16.09 -21.87 20.18
N PRO A 242 -14.92 -21.40 19.70
CA PRO A 242 -14.83 -20.75 18.40
C PRO A 242 -15.19 -21.74 17.28
N VAL A 243 -15.69 -21.21 16.17
CA VAL A 243 -15.96 -22.01 14.97
C VAL A 243 -14.68 -22.35 14.22
N LYS A 244 -14.71 -23.47 13.48
CA LYS A 244 -13.54 -23.98 12.78
C LYS A 244 -12.99 -22.97 11.76
N TRP A 245 -13.84 -22.39 10.89
CA TRP A 245 -13.39 -21.44 9.86
C TRP A 245 -12.69 -20.21 10.46
N TRP A 246 -13.11 -19.77 11.66
CA TRP A 246 -12.46 -18.66 12.36
C TRP A 246 -11.07 -19.06 12.88
N GLN A 247 -10.95 -20.25 13.43
CA GLN A 247 -9.66 -20.79 13.87
C GLN A 247 -8.71 -20.98 12.67
N ASP A 248 -9.23 -21.54 11.58
CA ASP A 248 -8.47 -21.74 10.35
C ASP A 248 -7.98 -20.39 9.77
N TYR A 249 -8.85 -19.36 9.76
CA TYR A 249 -8.48 -18.01 9.34
C TYR A 249 -7.37 -17.41 10.22
N LEU A 250 -7.45 -17.53 11.53
CA LEU A 250 -6.42 -17.04 12.44
C LEU A 250 -5.09 -17.80 12.30
N GLN A 251 -5.14 -19.08 11.97
CA GLN A 251 -3.95 -19.90 11.74
C GLN A 251 -3.23 -19.59 10.43
N THR A 252 -3.85 -18.82 9.53
CA THR A 252 -3.20 -18.36 8.29
C THR A 252 -2.02 -17.43 8.55
N GLU A 253 -1.87 -16.91 9.77
CA GLU A 253 -0.72 -16.09 10.18
C GLU A 253 0.62 -16.75 9.83
N THR A 254 0.76 -18.05 10.08
CA THR A 254 1.99 -18.78 9.78
C THR A 254 2.24 -18.98 8.28
N LYS A 255 1.20 -18.84 7.45
CA LYS A 255 1.22 -19.02 5.99
C LYS A 255 1.29 -17.68 5.24
N THR A 256 0.93 -16.58 5.91
CA THR A 256 0.88 -15.26 5.28
C THR A 256 2.30 -14.70 5.21
N ARG A 257 2.86 -14.65 4.02
CA ARG A 257 4.13 -13.95 3.79
C ARG A 257 3.88 -12.44 3.80
N LEU A 258 4.76 -11.69 4.45
CA LEU A 258 4.89 -10.25 4.20
C LEU A 258 5.38 -10.07 2.75
N SER A 259 4.50 -10.24 1.79
CA SER A 259 4.81 -9.84 0.42
C SER A 259 4.47 -8.36 0.29
N ILE A 260 5.49 -7.55 0.21
CA ILE A 260 5.37 -6.33 -0.58
C ILE A 260 5.16 -6.89 -1.98
N GLU A 261 3.93 -6.80 -2.50
CA GLU A 261 3.69 -7.01 -3.91
C GLU A 261 4.53 -5.94 -4.60
N ARG A 262 5.66 -6.37 -5.15
CA ARG A 262 6.44 -5.52 -6.04
C ARG A 262 5.56 -5.36 -7.28
N THR A 263 4.73 -4.33 -7.30
CA THR A 263 4.28 -3.79 -8.57
C THR A 263 5.57 -3.45 -9.30
N LYS A 264 5.83 -4.14 -10.41
CA LYS A 264 6.98 -3.77 -11.25
C LYS A 264 6.86 -2.28 -11.54
N PRO A 265 7.91 -1.47 -11.29
CA PRO A 265 7.86 -0.08 -11.64
C PRO A 265 7.60 0.03 -13.13
N THR A 266 6.81 0.99 -13.54
CA THR A 266 6.66 1.30 -14.98
C THR A 266 8.02 1.77 -15.54
N LEU A 267 8.28 1.62 -16.85
CA LEU A 267 9.53 2.12 -17.45
C LEU A 267 9.75 3.61 -17.18
N ARG A 268 8.69 4.41 -17.14
CA ARG A 268 8.79 5.83 -16.76
C ARG A 268 9.26 6.04 -15.32
N GLN A 269 8.85 5.19 -14.39
CA GLN A 269 9.35 5.23 -13.00
C GLN A 269 10.80 4.75 -12.92
N SER A 270 11.15 3.75 -13.73
CA SER A 270 12.51 3.25 -13.85
C SER A 270 13.45 4.30 -14.45
N GLU A 271 12.99 5.08 -15.45
CA GLU A 271 13.70 6.22 -16.03
C GLU A 271 14.01 7.27 -14.95
N GLN A 272 13.00 7.75 -14.25
CA GLN A 272 13.18 8.72 -13.16
C GLN A 272 14.10 8.21 -12.05
N TRP A 273 14.02 6.93 -11.71
CA TRP A 273 14.93 6.31 -10.74
C TRP A 273 16.36 6.26 -11.27
N THR A 274 16.54 5.89 -12.54
CA THR A 274 17.85 5.82 -13.20
C THR A 274 18.51 7.20 -13.24
N GLU A 275 17.77 8.23 -13.63
CA GLU A 275 18.26 9.60 -13.62
C GLU A 275 18.74 10.04 -12.23
N LYS A 276 18.02 9.70 -11.17
CA LYS A 276 18.31 10.18 -9.82
C LYS A 276 19.33 9.35 -9.05
N GLN A 277 19.24 8.03 -9.14
CA GLN A 277 20.01 7.13 -8.29
C GLN A 277 21.21 6.51 -9.01
N VAL A 278 21.14 6.35 -10.32
CA VAL A 278 22.15 5.64 -11.12
C VAL A 278 23.06 6.61 -11.86
N SER A 279 22.55 7.73 -12.39
CA SER A 279 23.28 8.66 -13.23
C SER A 279 24.61 9.13 -12.62
N LYS A 280 24.61 9.54 -11.36
CA LYS A 280 25.84 9.97 -10.65
C LYS A 280 26.87 8.85 -10.55
N THR A 281 26.43 7.64 -10.24
CA THR A 281 27.32 6.47 -10.11
C THR A 281 27.86 6.08 -11.49
N LEU A 282 27.01 6.08 -12.50
CA LEU A 282 27.38 5.77 -13.88
C LEU A 282 28.39 6.78 -14.42
N ALA A 283 28.16 8.08 -14.21
CA ALA A 283 29.08 9.14 -14.57
C ALA A 283 30.45 9.00 -13.88
N LYS A 284 30.46 8.69 -12.59
CA LYS A 284 31.73 8.41 -11.86
C LYS A 284 32.49 7.24 -12.44
N LEU A 285 31.80 6.14 -12.75
CA LEU A 285 32.43 4.96 -13.34
C LEU A 285 32.94 5.25 -14.74
N TYR A 286 32.20 6.01 -15.55
CA TYR A 286 32.61 6.41 -16.88
C TYR A 286 33.89 7.26 -16.84
N VAL A 287 33.91 8.32 -16.03
CA VAL A 287 35.10 9.18 -15.85
C VAL A 287 36.28 8.38 -15.33
N ALA A 288 36.09 7.54 -14.34
CA ALA A 288 37.18 6.70 -13.81
C ALA A 288 37.73 5.74 -14.87
N LYS A 289 36.87 5.18 -15.73
CA LYS A 289 37.31 4.35 -16.87
C LYS A 289 38.06 5.17 -17.90
N TYR A 290 37.57 6.37 -18.23
CA TYR A 290 38.23 7.29 -19.16
C TYR A 290 39.64 7.65 -18.70
N GLU A 291 39.79 8.04 -17.41
CA GLU A 291 41.09 8.39 -16.82
C GLU A 291 42.04 7.19 -16.71
N ALA A 292 41.51 5.99 -16.43
CA ALA A 292 42.32 4.78 -16.30
C ALA A 292 42.72 4.13 -17.63
N THR A 293 41.99 4.43 -18.74
CA THR A 293 42.22 3.79 -20.05
C THR A 293 42.24 4.82 -21.18
N THR A 294 41.15 4.94 -21.90
CA THR A 294 40.91 5.87 -23.00
C THR A 294 39.42 6.18 -23.09
N LEU A 295 39.04 7.16 -23.94
CA LEU A 295 37.66 7.44 -24.29
C LEU A 295 36.97 6.20 -24.86
N GLU A 296 37.61 5.51 -25.78
CA GLU A 296 37.13 4.26 -26.38
C GLU A 296 36.91 3.16 -25.32
N GLY A 297 37.78 3.06 -24.33
CA GLY A 297 37.64 2.12 -23.21
C GLY A 297 36.47 2.45 -22.29
N ALA A 298 36.18 3.73 -22.07
CA ALA A 298 35.01 4.17 -21.30
C ALA A 298 33.69 3.92 -22.08
N ASP A 299 33.67 4.22 -23.37
CA ASP A 299 32.51 3.93 -24.23
C ASP A 299 32.23 2.44 -24.34
N LYS A 300 33.26 1.62 -24.50
CA LYS A 300 33.15 0.15 -24.49
C LYS A 300 32.55 -0.36 -23.20
N PHE A 301 32.94 0.20 -22.05
CA PHE A 301 32.35 -0.16 -20.77
C PHE A 301 30.84 0.08 -20.72
N LEU A 302 30.37 1.25 -21.24
CA LEU A 302 28.92 1.52 -21.27
C LEU A 302 28.19 0.56 -22.23
N GLN A 303 28.75 0.31 -23.41
CA GLN A 303 28.18 -0.63 -24.37
C GLN A 303 28.09 -2.06 -23.79
N ASP A 304 29.13 -2.52 -23.10
CA ASP A 304 29.14 -3.84 -22.47
C ASP A 304 28.11 -3.93 -21.35
N LEU A 305 27.90 -2.84 -20.59
CA LEU A 305 26.86 -2.77 -19.56
C LEU A 305 25.45 -2.86 -20.16
N LEU A 306 25.21 -2.15 -21.28
CA LEU A 306 23.94 -2.21 -22.01
C LEU A 306 23.70 -3.62 -22.59
N LYS A 307 24.72 -4.23 -23.22
CA LYS A 307 24.64 -5.60 -23.73
C LYS A 307 24.31 -6.61 -22.62
N LEU A 308 24.94 -6.45 -21.45
CA LEU A 308 24.65 -7.26 -20.29
C LEU A 308 23.19 -7.09 -19.81
N GLY A 309 22.64 -5.87 -19.90
CA GLY A 309 21.23 -5.59 -19.63
C GLY A 309 20.32 -6.28 -20.63
N LEU A 310 20.57 -6.12 -21.93
CA LEU A 310 19.80 -6.70 -23.02
C LEU A 310 19.76 -8.24 -22.95
N SER A 311 20.87 -8.87 -22.56
CA SER A 311 20.94 -10.34 -22.44
C SER A 311 20.01 -10.91 -21.35
N LYS A 312 19.46 -10.06 -20.48
CA LYS A 312 18.56 -10.44 -19.38
C LYS A 312 17.09 -10.17 -19.69
N PHE A 313 16.76 -9.65 -20.87
CA PHE A 313 15.40 -9.34 -21.25
C PHE A 313 14.52 -10.58 -21.29
N THR A 314 13.29 -10.41 -20.86
CA THR A 314 12.24 -11.42 -20.88
C THR A 314 11.07 -10.90 -21.72
N SER A 315 10.15 -11.78 -22.09
CA SER A 315 8.91 -11.38 -22.79
C SER A 315 8.04 -10.38 -22.00
N SER A 316 8.26 -10.26 -20.69
CA SER A 316 7.61 -9.23 -19.86
C SER A 316 8.24 -7.86 -20.09
N ASP A 317 9.55 -7.81 -20.27
CA ASP A 317 10.28 -6.55 -20.49
C ASP A 317 9.94 -5.96 -21.88
N GLU A 318 9.77 -6.83 -22.88
CA GLU A 318 9.31 -6.41 -24.23
C GLU A 318 7.91 -5.76 -24.17
N LYS A 319 6.98 -6.34 -23.42
CA LYS A 319 5.64 -5.76 -23.24
C LYS A 319 5.66 -4.41 -22.51
N GLU A 320 6.54 -4.25 -21.52
CA GLU A 320 6.73 -2.98 -20.83
C GLU A 320 7.29 -1.89 -21.75
N ILE A 321 8.24 -2.26 -22.62
CA ILE A 321 8.80 -1.38 -23.64
C ILE A 321 7.72 -0.97 -24.65
N ASP A 322 6.94 -1.92 -25.15
CA ASP A 322 5.86 -1.64 -26.09
C ASP A 322 4.78 -0.72 -25.49
N GLN A 323 4.49 -0.89 -24.21
CA GLN A 323 3.56 0.00 -23.49
C GLN A 323 4.13 1.41 -23.38
N TYR A 324 5.39 1.55 -22.96
CA TYR A 324 6.08 2.83 -22.85
C TYR A 324 6.15 3.56 -24.20
N VAL A 325 6.46 2.86 -25.27
CA VAL A 325 6.50 3.41 -26.63
C VAL A 325 5.12 3.91 -27.06
N ARG A 326 4.04 3.15 -26.83
CA ARG A 326 2.67 3.60 -27.17
C ARG A 326 2.25 4.84 -26.39
N GLU A 327 2.59 4.91 -25.10
CA GLU A 327 2.28 6.07 -24.26
C GLU A 327 3.03 7.34 -24.70
N HIS A 328 4.20 7.20 -25.35
CA HIS A 328 5.02 8.34 -25.81
C HIS A 328 4.84 8.67 -27.28
N GLN A 329 4.44 7.73 -28.13
CA GLN A 329 4.10 8.00 -29.53
C GLN A 329 2.81 8.81 -29.70
N SER A 330 1.91 8.76 -28.71
CA SER A 330 0.74 9.66 -28.67
C SER A 330 1.08 11.08 -28.20
N ALA A 331 2.31 11.34 -27.75
CA ALA A 331 2.71 12.62 -27.15
C ALA A 331 3.83 13.38 -27.91
N ASN A 332 4.52 12.82 -28.88
CA ASN A 332 5.33 13.50 -29.90
C ASN A 332 6.29 12.55 -30.61
N THR A 333 6.28 12.63 -31.94
CA THR A 333 7.23 12.24 -32.95
C THR A 333 8.69 12.59 -32.61
N TRP A 334 9.48 11.59 -32.21
CA TRP A 334 10.92 11.53 -32.48
C TRP A 334 11.22 10.10 -32.94
N GLY A 335 11.44 9.97 -34.26
CA GLY A 335 11.77 8.69 -34.86
C GLY A 335 13.18 8.25 -34.49
N ILE A 336 13.26 7.21 -33.70
CA ILE A 336 14.42 6.33 -33.64
C ILE A 336 13.94 4.98 -34.16
N GLN A 337 14.48 4.55 -35.32
CA GLN A 337 14.19 3.21 -35.82
C GLN A 337 14.96 2.17 -35.00
N LYS A 338 14.38 0.96 -34.87
CA LYS A 338 14.95 -0.15 -34.07
C LYS A 338 16.37 -0.57 -34.48
N ASP A 339 16.81 -0.17 -35.68
CA ASP A 339 18.12 -0.50 -36.25
C ASP A 339 19.24 0.48 -35.83
N ASP A 340 18.90 1.53 -35.08
CA ASP A 340 19.87 2.55 -34.62
C ASP A 340 20.41 2.29 -33.20
N LEU A 341 20.07 1.14 -32.59
CA LEU A 341 20.61 0.75 -31.28
C LEU A 341 21.92 -0.04 -31.45
N PRO A 342 22.97 0.30 -30.71
CA PRO A 342 24.29 -0.31 -30.81
C PRO A 342 24.35 -1.81 -30.44
#